data_8fe5a342240806472d3fda723ac429b3
#
_entry.id   8fe5a342240806472d3fda723ac429b3
#
_cell.length_a   1.000
_cell.length_b   1.000
_cell.length_c   1.000
_cell.angle_alpha   90.00
_cell.angle_beta   90.00
_cell.angle_gamma   90.00
#
_symmetry.space_group_name_H-M   'P 1'
#
loop_
_entity.id
_entity.type
_entity.pdbx_description
1 polymer ?
#
loop_
_entity_poly.entity_id
_entity_poly.type
_entity_poly.pdbx_seq_one_letter_code
_entity_poly.pdbx_strand_id
1 'polypeptide(L)'
;MKTFLIALACLGLAGCFTIGDSRRPIASESFAAPAESIQRPLVIVLPGFGVGMQGMKDHGVAQAIQEAWPEAEVQLADATFAYYRDGNLIQRLHEEVIGPAARAGRRIWLVGASLGGMGVLLYEHEHPGELAGIVLFAPFLGDRRLLEEISAAGGARAWNPGPAPAEATSENYQREVWRMIKTWAERPETAPPVWLACGDEDRLVAGARLLAATLPQGRYFELKGGHTWNTWLNGGKTVFANVRETSGNL
;
A
#
# COMPACT_ATOMS: atom_id res chain seq x y z
N MET A 1 49.80 -36.62 6.36
CA MET A 1 49.13 -35.34 6.07
C MET A 1 47.70 -35.63 5.69
N LYS A 2 46.74 -35.40 6.58
CA LYS A 2 45.30 -35.62 6.33
C LYS A 2 44.66 -34.25 6.14
N THR A 3 44.24 -33.96 4.90
CA THR A 3 43.56 -32.72 4.53
C THR A 3 42.10 -32.86 4.91
N PHE A 4 41.63 -32.07 5.89
CA PHE A 4 40.22 -31.96 6.25
C PHE A 4 39.57 -30.97 5.28
N LEU A 5 38.69 -31.48 4.43
CA LEU A 5 37.73 -30.62 3.69
C LEU A 5 36.58 -30.29 4.62
N ILE A 6 36.51 -29.00 5.02
CA ILE A 6 35.33 -28.45 5.67
C ILE A 6 34.34 -28.04 4.57
N ALA A 7 33.32 -28.85 4.37
CA ALA A 7 32.18 -28.51 3.54
C ALA A 7 31.31 -27.49 4.32
N LEU A 8 31.43 -26.22 3.94
CA LEU A 8 30.56 -25.14 4.45
C LEU A 8 29.19 -25.28 3.79
N ALA A 9 28.25 -25.91 4.49
CA ALA A 9 26.84 -25.94 4.08
C ALA A 9 26.25 -24.57 4.30
N CYS A 10 26.27 -23.71 3.28
CA CYS A 10 25.44 -22.52 3.24
C CYS A 10 23.98 -22.96 3.07
N LEU A 11 23.26 -23.14 4.17
CA LEU A 11 21.82 -23.18 4.19
C LEU A 11 21.34 -21.76 3.84
N GLY A 12 21.12 -21.52 2.56
CA GLY A 12 20.47 -20.32 2.07
C GLY A 12 19.04 -20.27 2.55
N LEU A 13 18.74 -19.40 3.50
CA LEU A 13 17.41 -18.84 3.70
C LEU A 13 17.09 -17.94 2.50
N ALA A 14 16.88 -18.57 1.33
CA ALA A 14 16.31 -17.89 0.17
C ALA A 14 14.82 -17.70 0.43
N GLY A 15 14.45 -16.67 1.14
CA GLY A 15 13.13 -16.09 0.96
C GLY A 15 13.02 -15.75 -0.53
N CYS A 16 12.09 -16.39 -1.25
CA CYS A 16 11.95 -16.22 -2.69
C CYS A 16 11.66 -14.74 -3.00
N PHE A 17 12.70 -14.02 -3.42
CA PHE A 17 12.55 -12.64 -3.91
C PHE A 17 11.79 -12.70 -5.24
N THR A 18 10.57 -12.16 -5.27
CA THR A 18 9.66 -12.24 -6.40
C THR A 18 9.69 -10.93 -7.19
N ILE A 19 10.19 -10.97 -8.42
CA ILE A 19 10.10 -9.85 -9.37
C ILE A 19 8.77 -9.92 -10.13
N GLY A 20 8.34 -11.12 -10.50
CA GLY A 20 7.14 -11.39 -11.30
C GLY A 20 7.33 -11.25 -12.81
N ASP A 21 6.23 -11.33 -13.55
CA ASP A 21 6.16 -11.20 -15.02
C ASP A 21 4.91 -10.40 -15.40
N SER A 22 5.09 -9.13 -15.74
CA SER A 22 4.01 -8.19 -16.07
C SER A 22 3.25 -8.51 -17.38
N ARG A 23 3.75 -9.46 -18.19
CA ARG A 23 3.05 -9.94 -19.39
C ARG A 23 1.89 -10.88 -19.05
N ARG A 24 1.91 -11.46 -17.84
CA ARG A 24 0.82 -12.30 -17.34
C ARG A 24 -0.25 -11.42 -16.69
N PRO A 25 -1.52 -11.87 -16.65
CA PRO A 25 -2.53 -11.24 -15.81
C PRO A 25 -2.12 -11.20 -14.33
N ILE A 26 -2.56 -10.17 -13.61
CA ILE A 26 -2.38 -10.10 -12.15
C ILE A 26 -3.17 -11.25 -11.53
N ALA A 27 -2.44 -12.26 -11.04
CA ALA A 27 -3.08 -13.33 -10.29
C ALA A 27 -3.67 -12.77 -8.98
N SER A 28 -4.82 -13.29 -8.58
CA SER A 28 -5.43 -12.91 -7.32
C SER A 28 -6.08 -14.10 -6.63
N GLU A 29 -6.13 -14.07 -5.30
CA GLU A 29 -6.79 -15.08 -4.48
C GLU A 29 -7.69 -14.39 -3.46
N SER A 30 -8.95 -14.81 -3.40
CA SER A 30 -9.96 -14.25 -2.49
C SER A 30 -10.19 -15.14 -1.30
N PHE A 31 -10.31 -14.51 -0.14
CA PHE A 31 -10.62 -15.10 1.17
C PHE A 31 -11.98 -14.56 1.60
N ALA A 32 -12.97 -15.44 1.62
CA ALA A 32 -14.34 -15.07 2.00
C ALA A 32 -14.39 -14.48 3.41
N ALA A 33 -15.28 -13.51 3.61
CA ALA A 33 -15.49 -12.90 4.92
C ALA A 33 -15.96 -13.94 5.94
N PRO A 34 -15.33 -14.04 7.12
CA PRO A 34 -15.78 -14.96 8.19
C PRO A 34 -17.16 -14.64 8.74
N ALA A 35 -17.55 -13.37 8.76
CA ALA A 35 -18.85 -12.93 9.23
C ALA A 35 -19.74 -12.44 8.07
N GLU A 36 -21.04 -12.64 8.19
CA GLU A 36 -22.01 -12.10 7.23
C GLU A 36 -22.20 -10.60 7.43
N SER A 37 -22.31 -9.87 6.32
CA SER A 37 -22.62 -8.45 6.31
C SER A 37 -23.35 -8.07 5.01
N ILE A 38 -24.29 -7.14 5.12
CA ILE A 38 -25.01 -6.59 3.96
C ILE A 38 -24.04 -5.81 3.06
N GLN A 39 -23.09 -5.11 3.65
CA GLN A 39 -22.16 -4.22 2.91
C GLN A 39 -20.91 -4.91 2.38
N ARG A 40 -20.55 -6.09 2.85
CA ARG A 40 -19.40 -6.93 2.43
C ARG A 40 -18.24 -6.14 1.77
N PRO A 41 -17.47 -5.37 2.55
CA PRO A 41 -16.35 -4.61 1.97
C PRO A 41 -15.36 -5.57 1.33
N LEU A 42 -14.79 -5.17 0.19
CA LEU A 42 -13.72 -5.90 -0.48
C LEU A 42 -12.40 -5.18 -0.19
N VAL A 43 -11.50 -5.86 0.50
CA VAL A 43 -10.16 -5.38 0.83
C VAL A 43 -9.18 -6.01 -0.14
N ILE A 44 -8.65 -5.24 -1.09
CA ILE A 44 -7.64 -5.68 -2.05
C ILE A 44 -6.26 -5.28 -1.52
N VAL A 45 -5.32 -6.23 -1.45
CA VAL A 45 -3.98 -6.02 -0.88
C VAL A 45 -2.90 -6.13 -1.94
N LEU A 46 -2.06 -5.09 -2.04
CA LEU A 46 -0.90 -5.04 -2.93
C LEU A 46 0.40 -5.36 -2.17
N PRO A 47 1.29 -6.20 -2.72
CA PRO A 47 2.54 -6.59 -2.08
C PRO A 47 3.58 -5.48 -2.07
N GLY A 48 4.53 -5.56 -1.14
CA GLY A 48 5.76 -4.77 -1.14
C GLY A 48 6.77 -5.26 -2.18
N PHE A 49 7.89 -4.52 -2.30
CA PHE A 49 8.99 -4.88 -3.19
C PHE A 49 9.57 -6.25 -2.85
N GLY A 50 9.75 -7.09 -3.86
CA GLY A 50 10.31 -8.44 -3.71
C GLY A 50 9.36 -9.46 -3.11
N VAL A 51 8.11 -9.07 -2.83
CA VAL A 51 7.07 -9.95 -2.30
C VAL A 51 6.05 -10.23 -3.40
N GLY A 52 5.52 -11.45 -3.42
CA GLY A 52 4.38 -11.83 -4.24
C GLY A 52 3.23 -12.31 -3.36
N MET A 53 2.16 -12.78 -3.99
CA MET A 53 0.97 -13.29 -3.29
C MET A 53 1.33 -14.40 -2.29
N GLN A 54 2.22 -15.33 -2.66
CA GLN A 54 2.65 -16.41 -1.75
C GLN A 54 3.29 -15.86 -0.48
N GLY A 55 4.16 -14.84 -0.58
CA GLY A 55 4.74 -14.20 0.60
C GLY A 55 3.70 -13.54 1.51
N MET A 56 2.68 -12.91 0.94
CA MET A 56 1.55 -12.36 1.74
C MET A 56 0.76 -13.48 2.45
N LYS A 57 0.57 -14.63 1.79
CA LYS A 57 -0.09 -15.81 2.37
C LYS A 57 0.73 -16.41 3.51
N ASP A 58 2.03 -16.57 3.31
CA ASP A 58 2.94 -17.15 4.31
C ASP A 58 2.99 -16.30 5.59
N HIS A 59 2.75 -14.99 5.47
CA HIS A 59 2.63 -14.08 6.61
C HIS A 59 1.20 -13.94 7.16
N GLY A 60 0.21 -14.64 6.60
CA GLY A 60 -1.16 -14.63 7.09
C GLY A 60 -1.87 -13.28 6.95
N VAL A 61 -1.56 -12.51 5.89
CA VAL A 61 -2.07 -11.13 5.73
C VAL A 61 -3.59 -11.09 5.67
N ALA A 62 -4.23 -11.97 4.91
CA ALA A 62 -5.70 -12.02 4.82
C ALA A 62 -6.33 -12.34 6.16
N GLN A 63 -5.78 -13.33 6.89
CA GLN A 63 -6.26 -13.71 8.22
C GLN A 63 -6.12 -12.56 9.22
N ALA A 64 -4.98 -11.86 9.23
CA ALA A 64 -4.76 -10.73 10.15
C ALA A 64 -5.75 -9.58 9.91
N ILE A 65 -6.11 -9.31 8.66
CA ILE A 65 -7.15 -8.34 8.31
C ILE A 65 -8.52 -8.82 8.81
N GLN A 66 -8.88 -10.06 8.54
CA GLN A 66 -10.19 -10.63 8.91
C GLN A 66 -10.36 -10.82 10.42
N GLU A 67 -9.29 -11.01 11.19
CA GLU A 67 -9.36 -11.00 12.66
C GLU A 67 -9.82 -9.64 13.21
N ALA A 68 -9.43 -8.53 12.57
CA ALA A 68 -9.80 -7.18 12.97
C ALA A 68 -11.07 -6.67 12.27
N TRP A 69 -11.33 -7.17 11.07
CA TRP A 69 -12.48 -6.80 10.24
C TRP A 69 -13.18 -8.05 9.67
N PRO A 70 -13.94 -8.81 10.47
CA PRO A 70 -14.52 -10.09 10.07
C PRO A 70 -15.51 -10.02 8.90
N GLU A 71 -16.10 -8.86 8.65
CA GLU A 71 -17.04 -8.63 7.55
C GLU A 71 -16.35 -8.40 6.20
N ALA A 72 -15.01 -8.25 6.20
CA ALA A 72 -14.24 -7.99 4.99
C ALA A 72 -13.94 -9.28 4.21
N GLU A 73 -14.29 -9.30 2.94
CA GLU A 73 -13.66 -10.20 1.97
C GLU A 73 -12.28 -9.64 1.65
N VAL A 74 -11.24 -10.47 1.68
CA VAL A 74 -9.87 -10.06 1.38
C VAL A 74 -9.42 -10.70 0.09
N GLN A 75 -8.90 -9.90 -0.84
CA GLN A 75 -8.30 -10.34 -2.08
C GLN A 75 -6.82 -9.95 -2.11
N LEU A 76 -5.93 -10.93 -2.17
CA LEU A 76 -4.51 -10.72 -2.37
C LEU A 76 -4.25 -10.63 -3.87
N ALA A 77 -3.69 -9.52 -4.35
CA ALA A 77 -3.36 -9.31 -5.75
C ALA A 77 -1.85 -9.39 -5.96
N ASP A 78 -1.40 -10.24 -6.89
CA ASP A 78 0.03 -10.48 -7.17
C ASP A 78 0.65 -9.37 -8.03
N ALA A 79 0.38 -8.12 -7.68
CA ALA A 79 0.88 -6.92 -8.33
C ALA A 79 2.36 -6.69 -7.98
N THR A 80 3.24 -7.55 -8.48
CA THR A 80 4.66 -7.59 -8.17
C THR A 80 5.45 -6.47 -8.84
N PHE A 81 6.74 -6.35 -8.51
CA PHE A 81 7.61 -5.27 -9.01
C PHE A 81 7.67 -5.17 -10.56
N ALA A 82 7.50 -6.28 -11.29
CA ALA A 82 7.52 -6.25 -12.76
C ALA A 82 6.49 -5.27 -13.34
N TYR A 83 5.29 -5.18 -12.77
CA TYR A 83 4.24 -4.27 -13.25
C TYR A 83 4.61 -2.79 -13.06
N TYR A 84 5.30 -2.46 -11.96
CA TYR A 84 5.83 -1.10 -11.70
C TYR A 84 6.93 -0.74 -12.69
N ARG A 85 7.91 -1.65 -12.86
CA ARG A 85 9.06 -1.45 -13.76
C ARG A 85 8.62 -1.24 -15.20
N ASP A 86 7.62 -1.98 -15.65
CA ASP A 86 7.16 -1.99 -17.04
C ASP A 86 6.04 -0.96 -17.28
N GLY A 87 5.66 -0.19 -16.25
CA GLY A 87 4.72 0.94 -16.33
C GLY A 87 3.26 0.57 -16.61
N ASN A 88 2.88 -0.70 -16.42
CA ASN A 88 1.52 -1.18 -16.72
C ASN A 88 0.69 -1.55 -15.49
N LEU A 89 1.20 -1.27 -14.27
CA LEU A 89 0.52 -1.61 -13.02
C LEU A 89 -0.91 -1.11 -12.98
N ILE A 90 -1.12 0.19 -13.18
CA ILE A 90 -2.42 0.83 -12.94
C ILE A 90 -3.45 0.34 -13.94
N GLN A 91 -3.09 0.30 -15.22
CA GLN A 91 -3.97 -0.24 -16.26
C GLN A 91 -4.39 -1.68 -15.93
N ARG A 92 -3.42 -2.56 -15.62
CA ARG A 92 -3.69 -3.98 -15.34
C ARG A 92 -4.51 -4.16 -14.06
N LEU A 93 -4.17 -3.39 -13.01
CA LEU A 93 -4.91 -3.43 -11.75
C LEU A 93 -6.37 -3.00 -11.94
N HIS A 94 -6.60 -1.94 -12.73
CA HIS A 94 -7.95 -1.49 -13.07
C HIS A 94 -8.70 -2.52 -13.93
N GLU A 95 -8.12 -2.98 -15.03
CA GLU A 95 -8.80 -3.87 -15.96
C GLU A 95 -9.10 -5.25 -15.37
N GLU A 96 -8.18 -5.80 -14.57
CA GLU A 96 -8.20 -7.21 -14.16
C GLU A 96 -8.68 -7.46 -12.73
N VAL A 97 -8.54 -6.46 -11.83
CA VAL A 97 -8.80 -6.65 -10.39
C VAL A 97 -9.87 -5.68 -9.88
N ILE A 98 -9.62 -4.38 -9.95
CA ILE A 98 -10.48 -3.37 -9.30
C ILE A 98 -11.73 -3.08 -10.15
N GLY A 99 -11.59 -2.82 -11.43
CA GLY A 99 -12.70 -2.47 -12.31
C GLY A 99 -13.81 -3.52 -12.37
N PRO A 100 -13.52 -4.84 -12.46
CA PRO A 100 -14.56 -5.87 -12.33
C PRO A 100 -15.34 -5.78 -11.02
N ALA A 101 -14.66 -5.55 -9.90
CA ALA A 101 -15.30 -5.41 -8.59
C ALA A 101 -16.13 -4.11 -8.49
N ALA A 102 -15.61 -2.99 -9.03
CA ALA A 102 -16.32 -1.72 -9.07
C ALA A 102 -17.61 -1.81 -9.91
N ARG A 103 -17.54 -2.45 -11.08
CA ARG A 103 -18.74 -2.70 -11.92
C ARG A 103 -19.76 -3.60 -11.24
N ALA A 104 -19.34 -4.47 -10.34
CA ALA A 104 -20.23 -5.29 -9.50
C ALA A 104 -20.78 -4.51 -8.28
N GLY A 105 -20.52 -3.21 -8.16
CA GLY A 105 -21.00 -2.35 -7.07
C GLY A 105 -20.34 -2.63 -5.72
N ARG A 106 -19.14 -3.23 -5.70
CA ARG A 106 -18.43 -3.53 -4.45
C ARG A 106 -17.83 -2.26 -3.83
N ARG A 107 -17.90 -2.15 -2.51
CA ARG A 107 -17.13 -1.15 -1.76
C ARG A 107 -15.69 -1.62 -1.62
N ILE A 108 -14.77 -0.97 -2.33
CA ILE A 108 -13.38 -1.42 -2.47
C ILE A 108 -12.47 -0.61 -1.55
N TRP A 109 -11.72 -1.32 -0.71
CA TRP A 109 -10.62 -0.80 0.10
C TRP A 109 -9.32 -1.28 -0.50
N LEU A 110 -8.41 -0.35 -0.83
CA LEU A 110 -7.12 -0.71 -1.37
C LEU A 110 -6.04 -0.57 -0.30
N VAL A 111 -5.30 -1.65 -0.06
CA VAL A 111 -4.29 -1.75 0.99
C VAL A 111 -2.93 -2.01 0.38
N GLY A 112 -1.90 -1.32 0.84
CA GLY A 112 -0.54 -1.56 0.36
C GLY A 112 0.52 -1.29 1.40
N ALA A 113 1.56 -2.12 1.39
CA ALA A 113 2.74 -1.94 2.21
C ALA A 113 3.95 -1.57 1.34
N SER A 114 4.78 -0.64 1.83
CA SER A 114 6.02 -0.26 1.14
C SER A 114 5.77 0.18 -0.32
N LEU A 115 6.32 -0.53 -1.31
CA LEU A 115 6.05 -0.30 -2.74
C LEU A 115 4.56 -0.46 -3.07
N GLY A 116 3.86 -1.44 -2.45
CA GLY A 116 2.42 -1.59 -2.61
C GLY A 116 1.65 -0.35 -2.19
N GLY A 117 2.10 0.37 -1.17
CA GLY A 117 1.53 1.65 -0.76
C GLY A 117 1.68 2.74 -1.82
N MET A 118 2.80 2.77 -2.55
CA MET A 118 2.93 3.64 -3.74
C MET A 118 1.94 3.23 -4.83
N GLY A 119 1.76 1.92 -5.07
CA GLY A 119 0.79 1.42 -6.04
C GLY A 119 -0.64 1.85 -5.73
N VAL A 120 -1.02 1.84 -4.45
CA VAL A 120 -2.32 2.34 -3.98
C VAL A 120 -2.50 3.82 -4.31
N LEU A 121 -1.49 4.64 -4.02
CA LEU A 121 -1.54 6.08 -4.28
C LEU A 121 -1.53 6.40 -5.79
N LEU A 122 -0.80 5.63 -6.58
CA LEU A 122 -0.83 5.76 -8.04
C LEU A 122 -2.21 5.39 -8.61
N TYR A 123 -2.86 4.37 -8.05
CA TYR A 123 -4.21 4.00 -8.46
C TYR A 123 -5.21 5.12 -8.16
N GLU A 124 -5.20 5.67 -6.96
CA GLU A 124 -6.06 6.79 -6.59
C GLU A 124 -5.79 8.04 -7.43
N HIS A 125 -4.53 8.28 -7.82
CA HIS A 125 -4.16 9.39 -8.70
C HIS A 125 -4.81 9.27 -10.10
N GLU A 126 -4.80 8.07 -10.69
CA GLU A 126 -5.34 7.82 -12.03
C GLU A 126 -6.86 7.58 -12.04
N HIS A 127 -7.42 7.06 -10.94
CA HIS A 127 -8.83 6.70 -10.76
C HIS A 127 -9.43 7.30 -9.49
N PRO A 128 -9.45 8.63 -9.36
CA PRO A 128 -9.88 9.29 -8.14
C PRO A 128 -11.36 9.02 -7.82
N GLY A 129 -11.62 8.67 -6.55
CA GLY A 129 -12.97 8.47 -6.05
C GLY A 129 -13.60 7.09 -6.34
N GLU A 130 -12.85 6.16 -6.92
CA GLU A 130 -13.32 4.76 -7.10
C GLU A 130 -13.20 3.93 -5.82
N LEU A 131 -12.33 4.34 -4.89
CA LEU A 131 -12.06 3.60 -3.66
C LEU A 131 -12.94 4.09 -2.50
N ALA A 132 -13.48 3.15 -1.74
CA ALA A 132 -14.17 3.44 -0.48
C ALA A 132 -13.19 3.88 0.62
N GLY A 133 -11.91 3.54 0.48
CA GLY A 133 -10.85 3.99 1.35
C GLY A 133 -9.50 3.32 1.06
N ILE A 134 -8.47 3.85 1.68
CA ILE A 134 -7.06 3.48 1.50
C ILE A 134 -6.43 3.15 2.85
N VAL A 135 -5.66 2.06 2.91
CA VAL A 135 -4.83 1.72 4.08
C VAL A 135 -3.38 1.53 3.64
N LEU A 136 -2.48 2.29 4.24
CA LEU A 136 -1.07 2.34 3.87
C LEU A 136 -0.19 1.90 5.05
N PHE A 137 0.67 0.91 4.83
CA PHE A 137 1.68 0.49 5.79
C PHE A 137 3.07 0.87 5.28
N ALA A 138 3.74 1.80 5.97
CA ALA A 138 5.07 2.29 5.62
C ALA A 138 5.23 2.50 4.10
N PRO A 139 4.37 3.30 3.44
CA PRO A 139 4.37 3.45 1.99
C PRO A 139 5.68 4.06 1.50
N PHE A 140 6.18 3.58 0.34
CA PHE A 140 7.22 4.30 -0.38
C PHE A 140 6.61 5.56 -0.99
N LEU A 141 7.06 6.73 -0.56
CA LEU A 141 6.50 8.04 -0.93
C LEU A 141 7.46 8.89 -1.77
N GLY A 142 8.47 8.25 -2.34
CA GLY A 142 9.44 8.93 -3.18
C GLY A 142 10.85 8.85 -2.63
N ASP A 143 11.79 9.36 -3.42
CA ASP A 143 13.19 9.38 -3.06
C ASP A 143 13.49 10.44 -1.98
N ARG A 144 14.67 10.30 -1.37
CA ARG A 144 15.10 11.18 -0.28
C ARG A 144 15.12 12.65 -0.68
N ARG A 145 15.53 12.96 -1.90
CA ARG A 145 15.66 14.35 -2.39
C ARG A 145 14.30 15.04 -2.45
N LEU A 146 13.29 14.34 -2.98
CA LEU A 146 11.93 14.86 -3.05
C LEU A 146 11.33 15.07 -1.64
N LEU A 147 11.55 14.13 -0.73
CA LEU A 147 11.06 14.26 0.65
C LEU A 147 11.74 15.41 1.40
N GLU A 148 13.04 15.62 1.21
CA GLU A 148 13.78 16.77 1.75
C GLU A 148 13.27 18.09 1.19
N GLU A 149 12.98 18.17 -0.13
CA GLU A 149 12.39 19.33 -0.79
C GLU A 149 11.03 19.71 -0.16
N ILE A 150 10.16 18.72 0.03
CA ILE A 150 8.83 18.92 0.62
C ILE A 150 8.94 19.35 2.09
N SER A 151 9.82 18.70 2.84
CA SER A 151 10.07 19.02 4.24
C SER A 151 10.62 20.45 4.41
N ALA A 152 11.59 20.84 3.58
CA ALA A 152 12.18 22.18 3.61
C ALA A 152 11.17 23.29 3.25
N ALA A 153 10.16 22.96 2.45
CA ALA A 153 9.06 23.87 2.14
C ALA A 153 8.03 24.01 3.28
N GLY A 154 8.15 23.22 4.37
CA GLY A 154 7.19 23.21 5.47
C GLY A 154 6.04 22.21 5.28
N GLY A 155 6.24 21.17 4.47
CA GLY A 155 5.26 20.10 4.21
C GLY A 155 4.47 20.26 2.92
N ALA A 156 3.64 19.28 2.62
CA ALA A 156 2.94 19.16 1.34
C ALA A 156 2.08 20.38 0.99
N ARG A 157 1.40 20.98 1.96
CA ARG A 157 0.53 22.16 1.73
C ARG A 157 1.34 23.37 1.23
N ALA A 158 2.50 23.65 1.83
CA ALA A 158 3.35 24.80 1.49
C ALA A 158 4.26 24.55 0.29
N TRP A 159 4.47 23.28 -0.05
CA TRP A 159 5.37 22.89 -1.13
C TRP A 159 4.85 23.31 -2.51
N ASN A 160 5.77 23.78 -3.38
CA ASN A 160 5.44 24.10 -4.77
C ASN A 160 5.95 22.98 -5.70
N PRO A 161 5.07 22.16 -6.27
CA PRO A 161 5.45 21.08 -7.16
C PRO A 161 5.95 21.53 -8.54
N GLY A 162 5.88 22.83 -8.85
CA GLY A 162 6.13 23.36 -10.19
C GLY A 162 4.93 23.14 -11.14
N PRO A 163 5.10 23.37 -12.45
CA PRO A 163 4.04 23.14 -13.43
C PRO A 163 3.65 21.66 -13.48
N ALA A 164 2.35 21.40 -13.71
CA ALA A 164 1.88 20.03 -13.93
C ALA A 164 2.37 19.53 -15.29
N PRO A 165 2.91 18.29 -15.38
CA PRO A 165 3.24 17.68 -16.67
C PRO A 165 1.95 17.30 -17.43
N ALA A 166 2.09 17.02 -18.73
CA ALA A 166 0.97 16.57 -19.55
C ALA A 166 0.45 15.17 -19.11
N GLU A 167 1.37 14.33 -18.60
CA GLU A 167 1.06 12.98 -18.10
C GLU A 167 2.08 12.55 -17.04
N ALA A 168 1.68 11.62 -16.18
CA ALA A 168 2.57 10.97 -15.22
C ALA A 168 3.46 9.94 -15.97
N THR A 169 4.76 9.94 -15.65
CA THR A 169 5.77 9.06 -16.25
C THR A 169 6.58 8.36 -15.17
N SER A 170 7.42 7.40 -15.57
CA SER A 170 8.38 6.76 -14.65
C SER A 170 9.37 7.73 -14.01
N GLU A 171 9.55 8.93 -14.56
CA GLU A 171 10.48 9.94 -14.04
C GLU A 171 9.82 10.92 -13.07
N ASN A 172 8.51 11.20 -13.24
CA ASN A 172 7.81 12.23 -12.48
C ASN A 172 6.73 11.71 -11.52
N TYR A 173 6.34 10.42 -11.57
CA TYR A 173 5.22 9.86 -10.81
C TYR A 173 5.26 10.16 -9.31
N GLN A 174 6.43 10.19 -8.69
CA GLN A 174 6.57 10.50 -7.27
C GLN A 174 6.11 11.93 -6.97
N ARG A 175 6.49 12.88 -7.83
CA ARG A 175 6.08 14.30 -7.72
C ARG A 175 4.59 14.47 -7.94
N GLU A 176 3.99 13.70 -8.87
CA GLU A 176 2.55 13.76 -9.14
C GLU A 176 1.72 13.16 -8.00
N VAL A 177 2.17 12.08 -7.37
CA VAL A 177 1.57 11.58 -6.13
C VAL A 177 1.60 12.66 -5.04
N TRP A 178 2.71 13.37 -4.84
CA TRP A 178 2.79 14.46 -3.88
C TRP A 178 1.96 15.69 -4.28
N ARG A 179 1.76 15.93 -5.58
CA ARG A 179 0.81 16.95 -6.07
C ARG A 179 -0.63 16.60 -5.67
N MET A 180 -1.02 15.34 -5.79
CA MET A 180 -2.31 14.85 -5.31
C MET A 180 -2.41 15.01 -3.78
N ILE A 181 -1.39 14.58 -3.01
CA ILE A 181 -1.35 14.74 -1.55
C ILE A 181 -1.44 16.22 -1.14
N LYS A 182 -0.79 17.13 -1.86
CA LYS A 182 -0.96 18.56 -1.64
C LYS A 182 -2.42 19.00 -1.85
N THR A 183 -3.07 18.49 -2.90
CA THR A 183 -4.49 18.75 -3.15
C THR A 183 -5.36 18.29 -1.97
N TRP A 184 -5.08 17.12 -1.41
CA TRP A 184 -5.76 16.62 -0.20
C TRP A 184 -5.51 17.51 1.02
N ALA A 185 -4.29 18.02 1.20
CA ALA A 185 -3.98 18.96 2.26
C ALA A 185 -4.72 20.31 2.13
N GLU A 186 -4.95 20.77 0.91
CA GLU A 186 -5.66 22.03 0.60
C GLU A 186 -7.18 21.87 0.60
N ARG A 187 -7.67 20.72 0.11
CA ARG A 187 -9.08 20.38 -0.06
C ARG A 187 -9.36 18.97 0.44
N PRO A 188 -9.45 18.76 1.78
CA PRO A 188 -9.59 17.44 2.39
C PRO A 188 -10.77 16.61 1.88
N GLU A 189 -11.81 17.26 1.41
CA GLU A 189 -12.99 16.62 0.83
C GLU A 189 -12.72 15.90 -0.51
N THR A 190 -11.58 16.17 -1.14
CA THR A 190 -11.17 15.47 -2.37
C THR A 190 -10.40 14.17 -2.10
N ALA A 191 -9.97 13.96 -0.87
CA ALA A 191 -9.28 12.75 -0.49
C ALA A 191 -10.26 11.61 -0.19
N PRO A 192 -9.96 10.38 -0.59
CA PRO A 192 -10.66 9.22 -0.03
C PRO A 192 -10.33 9.13 1.47
N PRO A 193 -11.10 8.37 2.27
CA PRO A 193 -10.69 8.03 3.62
C PRO A 193 -9.35 7.29 3.61
N VAL A 194 -8.30 7.88 4.22
CA VAL A 194 -6.93 7.32 4.26
C VAL A 194 -6.55 6.98 5.70
N TRP A 195 -6.04 5.77 5.91
CA TRP A 195 -5.36 5.35 7.13
C TRP A 195 -3.91 5.04 6.83
N LEU A 196 -3.03 5.52 7.66
CA LEU A 196 -1.60 5.39 7.52
C LEU A 196 -0.99 4.79 8.78
N ALA A 197 -0.15 3.78 8.62
CA ALA A 197 0.65 3.23 9.71
C ALA A 197 2.11 3.11 9.29
N CYS A 198 3.03 3.42 10.20
CA CYS A 198 4.46 3.27 9.95
C CYS A 198 5.20 3.01 11.27
N GLY A 199 6.21 2.14 11.23
CA GLY A 199 7.09 1.93 12.37
C GLY A 199 7.92 3.18 12.69
N ASP A 200 8.17 3.45 13.97
CA ASP A 200 8.98 4.59 14.43
C ASP A 200 10.47 4.46 14.07
N GLU A 201 10.93 3.23 13.83
CA GLU A 201 12.28 2.89 13.37
C GLU A 201 12.33 2.52 11.86
N ASP A 202 11.21 2.74 11.14
CA ASP A 202 11.14 2.42 9.72
C ASP A 202 11.92 3.45 8.89
N ARG A 203 12.70 2.98 7.92
CA ARG A 203 13.46 3.84 6.99
C ARG A 203 12.57 4.80 6.19
N LEU A 204 11.27 4.51 6.05
CA LEU A 204 10.29 5.32 5.32
C LEU A 204 9.47 6.24 6.24
N VAL A 205 9.74 6.26 7.55
CA VAL A 205 8.97 7.02 8.54
C VAL A 205 8.95 8.53 8.25
N ALA A 206 10.03 9.09 7.69
CA ALA A 206 10.07 10.51 7.34
C ALA A 206 8.99 10.88 6.31
N GLY A 207 8.85 10.10 5.24
CA GLY A 207 7.79 10.27 4.24
C GLY A 207 6.39 10.04 4.83
N ALA A 208 6.24 9.00 5.67
CA ALA A 208 4.99 8.72 6.35
C ALA A 208 4.54 9.88 7.24
N ARG A 209 5.44 10.50 8.02
CA ARG A 209 5.13 11.69 8.84
C ARG A 209 4.75 12.92 8.02
N LEU A 210 5.36 13.11 6.84
CA LEU A 210 4.96 14.19 5.90
C LEU A 210 3.53 13.98 5.37
N LEU A 211 3.16 12.75 5.01
CA LEU A 211 1.80 12.40 4.60
C LEU A 211 0.83 12.53 5.78
N ALA A 212 1.20 12.04 6.96
CA ALA A 212 0.38 12.10 8.17
C ALA A 212 -0.05 13.53 8.53
N ALA A 213 0.83 14.51 8.28
CA ALA A 213 0.52 15.92 8.51
C ALA A 213 -0.62 16.47 7.62
N THR A 214 -1.04 15.75 6.59
CA THR A 214 -2.16 16.10 5.72
C THR A 214 -3.44 15.37 6.06
N LEU A 215 -3.38 14.36 6.92
CA LEU A 215 -4.51 13.51 7.27
C LEU A 215 -5.28 14.05 8.49
N PRO A 216 -6.57 13.74 8.61
CA PRO A 216 -7.33 14.02 9.83
C PRO A 216 -6.72 13.33 11.05
N GLN A 217 -6.95 13.92 12.24
CA GLN A 217 -6.53 13.32 13.51
C GLN A 217 -7.09 11.90 13.68
N GLY A 218 -6.26 10.98 14.21
CA GLY A 218 -6.62 9.58 14.41
C GLY A 218 -6.47 8.69 13.17
N ARG A 219 -5.95 9.23 12.05
CA ARG A 219 -5.71 8.49 10.81
C ARG A 219 -4.25 8.03 10.62
N TYR A 220 -3.33 8.47 11.48
CA TYR A 220 -1.95 8.02 11.51
C TYR A 220 -1.65 7.23 12.78
N PHE A 221 -1.05 6.05 12.60
CA PHE A 221 -0.64 5.14 13.66
C PHE A 221 0.88 4.97 13.60
N GLU A 222 1.60 5.59 14.51
CA GLU A 222 3.03 5.35 14.67
C GLU A 222 3.21 4.06 15.49
N LEU A 223 3.76 3.04 14.85
CA LEU A 223 3.93 1.70 15.41
C LEU A 223 5.33 1.55 16.02
N LYS A 224 5.49 0.62 16.95
CA LYS A 224 6.83 0.24 17.43
C LYS A 224 7.49 -0.71 16.47
N GLY A 225 8.72 -0.38 16.00
CA GLY A 225 9.57 -1.22 15.16
C GLY A 225 9.88 -0.64 13.80
N GLY A 226 10.55 -1.45 12.97
CA GLY A 226 11.06 -1.08 11.66
C GLY A 226 10.21 -1.57 10.48
N HIS A 227 10.82 -1.62 9.29
CA HIS A 227 10.20 -2.03 8.03
C HIS A 227 10.03 -3.55 7.95
N THR A 228 9.13 -4.12 8.73
CA THR A 228 8.96 -5.57 8.87
C THR A 228 7.50 -6.00 8.92
N TRP A 229 7.24 -7.25 8.52
CA TRP A 229 5.93 -7.87 8.63
C TRP A 229 5.40 -7.87 10.08
N ASN A 230 6.26 -8.14 11.06
CA ASN A 230 5.86 -8.13 12.47
C ASN A 230 5.31 -6.76 12.89
N THR A 231 5.98 -5.68 12.50
CA THR A 231 5.51 -4.31 12.77
C THR A 231 4.13 -4.08 12.14
N TRP A 232 3.96 -4.45 10.88
CA TRP A 232 2.71 -4.19 10.15
C TRP A 232 1.55 -5.07 10.62
N LEU A 233 1.77 -6.36 10.85
CA LEU A 233 0.72 -7.28 11.28
C LEU A 233 0.26 -6.98 12.72
N ASN A 234 1.20 -6.71 13.62
CA ASN A 234 0.85 -6.36 15.01
C ASN A 234 0.09 -5.03 15.09
N GLY A 235 0.54 -3.99 14.36
CA GLY A 235 -0.16 -2.71 14.31
C GLY A 235 -1.43 -2.76 13.46
N GLY A 236 -1.47 -3.62 12.47
CA GLY A 236 -2.59 -3.79 11.52
C GLY A 236 -3.91 -4.08 12.21
N LYS A 237 -3.91 -4.86 13.30
CA LYS A 237 -5.12 -5.14 14.10
C LYS A 237 -5.79 -3.85 14.57
N THR A 238 -5.03 -2.93 15.14
CA THR A 238 -5.56 -1.63 15.60
C THR A 238 -6.03 -0.77 14.43
N VAL A 239 -5.25 -0.74 13.33
CA VAL A 239 -5.60 0.04 12.13
C VAL A 239 -6.91 -0.45 11.53
N PHE A 240 -7.05 -1.77 11.26
CA PHE A 240 -8.26 -2.33 10.65
C PHE A 240 -9.47 -2.29 11.58
N ALA A 241 -9.30 -2.41 12.89
CA ALA A 241 -10.38 -2.17 13.85
C ALA A 241 -10.90 -0.74 13.75
N ASN A 242 -10.00 0.26 13.68
CA ASN A 242 -10.38 1.66 13.51
C ASN A 242 -11.02 1.94 12.13
N VAL A 243 -10.52 1.31 11.05
CA VAL A 243 -11.16 1.35 9.72
C VAL A 243 -12.59 0.84 9.82
N ARG A 244 -12.81 -0.33 10.41
CA ARG A 244 -14.12 -0.96 10.56
C ARG A 244 -15.11 -0.06 11.32
N GLU A 245 -14.70 0.47 12.48
CA GLU A 245 -15.54 1.32 13.32
C GLU A 245 -15.98 2.61 12.60
N THR A 246 -15.07 3.20 11.83
CA THR A 246 -15.34 4.48 11.16
C THR A 246 -15.99 4.31 9.80
N SER A 247 -15.79 3.19 9.11
CA SER A 247 -16.41 2.91 7.80
C SER A 247 -17.87 2.48 7.89
N GLY A 248 -18.33 1.99 9.03
CA GLY A 248 -19.75 1.71 9.30
C GLY A 248 -20.62 2.96 9.39
N ASN A 249 -19.99 4.15 9.51
CA ASN A 249 -20.64 5.45 9.57
C ASN A 249 -20.51 6.25 8.25
N LEU A 250 -19.89 5.69 7.21
CA LEU A 250 -19.75 6.24 5.86
C LEU A 250 -20.66 5.48 4.88
#